data_285ab2c6d62a9dd9e1a3b5702af89f11
#
_entry.id   285ab2c6d62a9dd9e1a3b5702af89f11
#
_cell.length_a   1.000
_cell.length_b   1.000
_cell.length_c   1.000
_cell.angle_alpha   90.00
_cell.angle_beta   90.00
_cell.angle_gamma   90.00
#
_symmetry.space_group_name_H-M   'P 1'
#
loop_
_entity.id
_entity.type
_entity.pdbx_description
1 polymer ?
#
loop_
_entity_poly.entity_id
_entity_poly.type
_entity_poly.pdbx_seq_one_letter_code
_entity_poly.pdbx_strand_id
1 'polypeptide(L)'
;MTTSKKIDRVCVLALLAAMLLAMAAFAVKASGGARGGTVLGYESRLFDTSRVHTINIVMDDWERFLSTCESEEYSACSVVIDGESYKNVAIRAKGNTSLSSVAALDSSRYSFKIEFDHYTEGKSYYGLDKL
;
A
#
# COMPACT_ATOMS: atom_id res chain seq x y z
N MET A 1 9.77 63.73 8.21
CA MET A 1 9.83 62.34 7.73
C MET A 1 10.57 62.35 6.41
N THR A 2 11.84 62.02 6.41
CA THR A 2 12.69 61.93 5.19
C THR A 2 12.55 60.52 4.60
N THR A 3 11.62 60.35 3.69
CA THR A 3 11.49 59.10 2.91
C THR A 3 12.68 59.08 1.95
N SER A 4 13.66 58.24 2.26
CA SER A 4 14.83 58.08 1.41
C SER A 4 14.43 57.29 0.13
N LYS A 5 14.49 57.94 -1.03
CA LYS A 5 14.21 57.31 -2.34
C LYS A 5 15.01 56.03 -2.58
N LYS A 6 16.10 55.80 -1.83
CA LYS A 6 16.88 54.57 -1.88
C LYS A 6 16.18 53.42 -1.14
N ILE A 7 15.55 53.72 0.00
CA ILE A 7 14.80 52.73 0.79
C ILE A 7 13.59 52.25 0.00
N ASP A 8 12.85 53.16 -0.64
CA ASP A 8 11.69 52.84 -1.48
C ASP A 8 12.07 51.90 -2.63
N ARG A 9 13.21 52.19 -3.28
CA ARG A 9 13.71 51.33 -4.38
C ARG A 9 14.10 49.94 -3.86
N VAL A 10 14.75 49.83 -2.70
CA VAL A 10 15.11 48.54 -2.09
C VAL A 10 13.86 47.76 -1.70
N CYS A 11 12.86 48.41 -1.14
CA CYS A 11 11.59 47.75 -0.79
C CYS A 11 10.86 47.23 -2.04
N VAL A 12 10.79 48.05 -3.11
CA VAL A 12 10.16 47.61 -4.38
C VAL A 12 10.90 46.45 -4.99
N LEU A 13 12.21 46.46 -5.01
CA LEU A 13 13.01 45.37 -5.52
C LEU A 13 12.85 44.08 -4.69
N ALA A 14 12.78 44.21 -3.37
CA ALA A 14 12.55 43.07 -2.48
C ALA A 14 11.15 42.45 -2.70
N LEU A 15 10.11 43.27 -2.89
CA LEU A 15 8.76 42.82 -3.18
C LEU A 15 8.69 42.11 -4.56
N LEU A 16 9.36 42.65 -5.58
CA LEU A 16 9.42 42.01 -6.90
C LEU A 16 10.15 40.68 -6.85
N ALA A 17 11.25 40.60 -6.12
CA ALA A 17 11.98 39.36 -5.92
C ALA A 17 11.14 38.30 -5.19
N ALA A 18 10.43 38.69 -4.13
CA ALA A 18 9.52 37.80 -3.42
C ALA A 18 8.38 37.28 -4.30
N MET A 19 7.83 38.15 -5.13
CA MET A 19 6.75 37.83 -6.07
C MET A 19 7.23 36.86 -7.18
N LEU A 20 8.47 37.06 -7.69
CA LEU A 20 9.09 36.16 -8.64
C LEU A 20 9.38 34.78 -8.04
N LEU A 21 9.85 34.72 -6.80
CA LEU A 21 10.08 33.47 -6.08
C LEU A 21 8.76 32.71 -5.83
N ALA A 22 7.71 33.44 -5.45
CA ALA A 22 6.39 32.84 -5.28
C ALA A 22 5.82 32.29 -6.59
N MET A 23 5.94 33.02 -7.70
CA MET A 23 5.53 32.55 -9.01
C MET A 23 6.37 31.35 -9.48
N ALA A 24 7.69 31.34 -9.25
CA ALA A 24 8.54 30.21 -9.56
C ALA A 24 8.14 28.95 -8.74
N ALA A 25 7.84 29.11 -7.46
CA ALA A 25 7.35 28.02 -6.60
C ALA A 25 5.98 27.49 -7.05
N PHE A 26 5.10 28.37 -7.51
CA PHE A 26 3.80 27.99 -8.08
C PHE A 26 3.97 27.30 -9.45
N ALA A 27 4.86 27.78 -10.29
CA ALA A 27 5.15 27.15 -11.58
C ALA A 27 5.76 25.76 -11.42
N VAL A 28 6.67 25.56 -10.45
CA VAL A 28 7.22 24.24 -10.10
C VAL A 28 6.12 23.31 -9.56
N LYS A 29 5.15 23.85 -8.83
CA LYS A 29 4.02 23.06 -8.33
C LYS A 29 2.97 22.76 -9.41
N ALA A 30 2.79 23.67 -10.36
CA ALA A 30 1.88 23.52 -11.49
C ALA A 30 2.50 22.66 -12.63
N SER A 31 3.81 22.73 -12.82
CA SER A 31 4.60 21.79 -13.64
C SER A 31 5.04 20.58 -12.83
N GLY A 32 4.55 20.46 -11.59
CA GLY A 32 4.67 19.28 -10.79
C GLY A 32 4.31 18.14 -11.68
N GLY A 33 5.37 17.57 -12.23
CA GLY A 33 5.26 16.38 -13.03
C GLY A 33 4.30 15.50 -12.28
N ALA A 34 3.27 15.07 -12.95
CA ALA A 34 2.60 13.88 -12.52
C ALA A 34 3.76 13.00 -12.08
N ARG A 35 3.93 12.79 -10.78
CA ARG A 35 4.66 11.65 -10.30
C ARG A 35 3.93 10.55 -11.01
N GLY A 36 4.47 10.14 -12.15
CA GLY A 36 4.10 8.92 -12.79
C GLY A 36 4.33 7.89 -11.71
N GLY A 37 3.32 7.70 -10.87
CA GLY A 37 3.30 6.58 -9.97
C GLY A 37 3.54 5.42 -10.90
N THR A 38 4.57 4.65 -10.65
CA THR A 38 4.76 3.40 -11.34
C THR A 38 3.43 2.71 -11.21
N VAL A 39 2.66 2.60 -12.30
CA VAL A 39 1.37 1.89 -12.27
C VAL A 39 1.75 0.48 -11.90
N LEU A 40 1.54 0.14 -10.65
CA LEU A 40 1.85 -1.18 -10.14
C LEU A 40 0.83 -2.11 -10.79
N GLY A 41 1.31 -3.18 -11.42
CA GLY A 41 0.47 -4.05 -12.24
C GLY A 41 -0.69 -4.70 -11.47
N TYR A 42 -0.61 -4.79 -10.14
CA TYR A 42 -1.67 -5.34 -9.29
C TYR A 42 -2.95 -4.48 -9.29
N GLU A 43 -2.84 -3.15 -9.48
CA GLU A 43 -3.99 -2.23 -9.43
C GLU A 43 -5.03 -2.58 -10.50
N SER A 44 -4.58 -2.80 -11.73
CA SER A 44 -5.45 -3.16 -12.85
C SER A 44 -5.90 -4.63 -12.84
N ARG A 45 -5.27 -5.47 -12.02
CA ARG A 45 -5.53 -6.92 -11.98
C ARG A 45 -6.43 -7.31 -10.82
N LEU A 46 -6.07 -6.91 -9.58
CA LEU A 46 -6.77 -7.33 -8.37
C LEU A 46 -7.88 -6.35 -7.95
N PHE A 47 -7.80 -5.09 -8.37
CA PHE A 47 -8.80 -4.06 -8.05
C PHE A 47 -9.70 -3.68 -9.23
N ASP A 48 -9.77 -4.54 -10.24
CA ASP A 48 -10.76 -4.43 -11.32
C ASP A 48 -12.15 -4.80 -10.79
N THR A 49 -12.96 -3.79 -10.52
CA THR A 49 -14.31 -3.97 -9.95
C THR A 49 -15.35 -4.47 -10.95
N SER A 50 -14.98 -4.66 -12.21
CA SER A 50 -15.89 -5.18 -13.25
C SER A 50 -16.16 -6.68 -13.12
N ARG A 51 -15.35 -7.39 -12.32
CA ARG A 51 -15.43 -8.85 -12.10
C ARG A 51 -15.18 -9.23 -10.65
N VAL A 52 -15.56 -10.43 -10.30
CA VAL A 52 -15.22 -11.05 -9.01
C VAL A 52 -13.86 -11.74 -9.15
N HIS A 53 -12.92 -11.37 -8.28
CA HIS A 53 -11.62 -12.02 -8.19
C HIS A 53 -11.67 -13.25 -7.30
N THR A 54 -10.88 -14.26 -7.65
CA THR A 54 -10.79 -15.50 -6.89
C THR A 54 -9.40 -15.64 -6.30
N ILE A 55 -9.33 -15.85 -4.99
CA ILE A 55 -8.08 -16.12 -4.27
C ILE A 55 -8.23 -17.47 -3.59
N ASN A 56 -7.55 -18.49 -4.11
CA ASN A 56 -7.53 -19.82 -3.54
C ASN A 56 -6.24 -20.02 -2.76
N ILE A 57 -6.37 -20.43 -1.50
CA ILE A 57 -5.27 -20.78 -0.64
C ILE A 57 -5.10 -22.29 -0.68
N VAL A 58 -3.89 -22.73 -0.98
CA VAL A 58 -3.55 -24.16 -1.07
C VAL A 58 -2.44 -24.45 -0.07
N MET A 59 -2.71 -25.34 0.88
CA MET A 59 -1.78 -25.79 1.90
C MET A 59 -2.08 -27.25 2.28
N ASP A 60 -1.09 -27.91 2.86
CA ASP A 60 -1.18 -29.34 3.16
C ASP A 60 -2.17 -29.64 4.30
N ASP A 61 -2.21 -28.80 5.31
CA ASP A 61 -3.02 -28.99 6.52
C ASP A 61 -3.76 -27.72 6.91
N TRP A 62 -4.89 -27.50 6.27
CA TRP A 62 -5.76 -26.35 6.50
C TRP A 62 -6.37 -26.34 7.91
N GLU A 63 -6.78 -27.51 8.40
CA GLU A 63 -7.43 -27.63 9.72
C GLU A 63 -6.43 -27.30 10.84
N ARG A 64 -5.21 -27.78 10.73
CA ARG A 64 -4.15 -27.43 11.66
C ARG A 64 -3.86 -25.93 11.65
N PHE A 65 -3.79 -25.33 10.47
CA PHE A 65 -3.60 -23.87 10.35
C PHE A 65 -4.73 -23.12 11.04
N LEU A 66 -5.98 -23.49 10.83
CA LEU A 66 -7.13 -22.86 11.49
C LEU A 66 -7.06 -22.99 13.02
N SER A 67 -6.63 -24.13 13.55
CA SER A 67 -6.49 -24.35 14.99
C SER A 67 -5.42 -23.48 15.65
N THR A 68 -4.49 -22.92 14.87
CA THR A 68 -3.39 -22.06 15.35
C THR A 68 -3.58 -20.59 14.98
N CYS A 69 -4.72 -20.22 14.42
CA CYS A 69 -4.96 -18.83 13.96
C CYS A 69 -4.80 -17.76 15.06
N GLU A 70 -5.13 -18.10 16.31
CA GLU A 70 -5.01 -17.16 17.43
C GLU A 70 -3.56 -16.79 17.77
N SER A 71 -2.58 -17.63 17.42
CA SER A 71 -1.15 -17.32 17.63
C SER A 71 -0.61 -16.30 16.65
N GLU A 72 -1.34 -15.98 15.58
CA GLU A 72 -0.93 -15.08 14.49
C GLU A 72 0.41 -15.45 13.84
N GLU A 73 0.84 -16.71 13.93
CA GLU A 73 2.08 -17.18 13.34
C GLU A 73 1.92 -17.39 11.83
N TYR A 74 3.00 -17.12 11.08
CA TYR A 74 3.02 -17.37 9.65
C TYR A 74 3.17 -18.84 9.32
N SER A 75 2.35 -19.29 8.39
CA SER A 75 2.43 -20.62 7.78
C SER A 75 2.73 -20.51 6.30
N ALA A 76 3.46 -21.48 5.76
CA ALA A 76 3.74 -21.53 4.33
C ALA A 76 2.53 -22.09 3.56
N CYS A 77 2.20 -21.43 2.45
CA CYS A 77 1.15 -21.90 1.55
C CYS A 77 1.48 -21.56 0.08
N SER A 78 0.63 -22.00 -0.81
CA SER A 78 0.54 -21.51 -2.16
C SER A 78 -0.77 -20.74 -2.33
N VAL A 79 -0.74 -19.67 -3.13
CA VAL A 79 -1.93 -18.86 -3.42
C VAL A 79 -2.15 -18.85 -4.92
N VAL A 80 -3.40 -19.07 -5.35
CA VAL A 80 -3.79 -18.95 -6.74
C VAL A 80 -4.74 -17.77 -6.87
N ILE A 81 -4.31 -16.72 -7.54
CA ILE A 81 -5.08 -15.50 -7.76
C ILE A 81 -5.51 -15.46 -9.22
N ASP A 82 -6.81 -15.55 -9.48
CA ASP A 82 -7.39 -15.56 -10.83
C ASP A 82 -6.73 -16.56 -11.79
N GLY A 83 -6.29 -17.71 -11.27
CA GLY A 83 -5.62 -18.76 -12.02
C GLY A 83 -4.09 -18.68 -12.05
N GLU A 84 -3.48 -17.59 -11.57
CA GLU A 84 -2.02 -17.47 -11.44
C GLU A 84 -1.53 -18.00 -10.09
N SER A 85 -0.59 -18.95 -10.11
CA SER A 85 -0.10 -19.62 -8.90
C SER A 85 1.18 -18.98 -8.34
N TYR A 86 1.16 -18.68 -7.04
CA TYR A 86 2.28 -18.18 -6.26
C TYR A 86 2.62 -19.17 -5.14
N LYS A 87 3.72 -19.88 -5.28
CA LYS A 87 4.18 -20.88 -4.31
C LYS A 87 5.04 -20.24 -3.23
N ASN A 88 5.15 -20.89 -2.07
CA ASN A 88 6.01 -20.46 -0.97
C ASN A 88 5.71 -19.02 -0.54
N VAL A 89 4.45 -18.79 -0.21
CA VAL A 89 3.90 -17.53 0.28
C VAL A 89 3.56 -17.72 1.75
N ALA A 90 3.68 -16.69 2.55
CA ALA A 90 3.30 -16.72 3.95
C ALA A 90 1.84 -16.29 4.14
N ILE A 91 1.13 -17.02 4.97
CA ILE A 91 -0.23 -16.66 5.41
C ILE A 91 -0.30 -16.68 6.94
N ARG A 92 -1.01 -15.74 7.51
CA ARG A 92 -1.43 -15.77 8.92
C ARG A 92 -2.81 -15.18 9.09
N ALA A 93 -3.46 -15.53 10.17
CA ALA A 93 -4.66 -14.79 10.58
C ALA A 93 -4.29 -13.36 10.98
N LYS A 94 -5.23 -12.44 10.80
CA LYS A 94 -5.07 -11.05 11.21
C LYS A 94 -6.32 -10.53 11.92
N GLY A 95 -6.11 -9.54 12.75
CA GLY A 95 -7.14 -8.89 13.55
C GLY A 95 -6.78 -8.99 15.02
N ASN A 96 -7.33 -8.10 15.82
CA ASN A 96 -7.20 -8.15 17.27
C ASN A 96 -8.53 -8.64 17.88
N THR A 97 -9.46 -7.75 18.09
CA THR A 97 -10.79 -8.09 18.63
C THR A 97 -11.57 -9.05 17.73
N SER A 98 -11.47 -8.89 16.39
CA SER A 98 -12.14 -9.78 15.44
C SER A 98 -11.61 -11.21 15.50
N LEU A 99 -10.32 -11.39 15.71
CA LEU A 99 -9.70 -12.71 15.83
C LEU A 99 -10.27 -13.48 17.03
N SER A 100 -10.24 -12.85 18.22
CA SER A 100 -10.80 -13.43 19.44
C SER A 100 -12.31 -13.67 19.35
N SER A 101 -13.04 -12.80 18.66
CA SER A 101 -14.47 -12.95 18.47
C SER A 101 -14.82 -14.14 17.58
N VAL A 102 -14.05 -14.36 16.51
CA VAL A 102 -14.23 -15.52 15.60
C VAL A 102 -13.96 -16.82 16.36
N ALA A 103 -12.86 -16.87 17.13
CA ALA A 103 -12.52 -18.01 17.96
C ALA A 103 -13.60 -18.31 19.02
N ALA A 104 -14.11 -17.28 19.72
CA ALA A 104 -15.17 -17.42 20.71
C ALA A 104 -16.52 -17.91 20.13
N LEU A 105 -16.77 -17.67 18.85
CA LEU A 105 -17.98 -18.13 18.14
C LEU A 105 -17.82 -19.50 17.47
N ASP A 106 -16.70 -20.20 17.72
CA ASP A 106 -16.37 -21.49 17.08
C ASP A 106 -16.49 -21.41 15.54
N SER A 107 -16.03 -20.30 14.98
CA SER A 107 -16.11 -19.99 13.54
C SER A 107 -14.75 -20.08 12.91
N SER A 108 -14.70 -20.53 11.66
CA SER A 108 -13.48 -20.56 10.84
C SER A 108 -13.32 -19.35 9.91
N ARG A 109 -14.18 -18.32 10.05
CA ARG A 109 -14.22 -17.16 9.14
C ARG A 109 -13.23 -16.07 9.58
N TYR A 110 -11.97 -16.42 9.65
CA TYR A 110 -10.90 -15.49 9.96
C TYR A 110 -10.59 -14.55 8.80
N SER A 111 -10.06 -13.37 9.12
CA SER A 111 -9.37 -12.53 8.14
C SER A 111 -7.93 -12.96 8.05
N PHE A 112 -7.38 -13.03 6.85
CA PHE A 112 -6.01 -13.47 6.62
C PHE A 112 -5.18 -12.34 6.05
N LYS A 113 -3.87 -12.39 6.34
CA LYS A 113 -2.83 -11.62 5.70
C LYS A 113 -1.96 -12.58 4.89
N ILE A 114 -1.74 -12.25 3.64
CA ILE A 114 -0.85 -12.96 2.73
C ILE A 114 0.37 -12.08 2.50
N GLU A 115 1.57 -12.64 2.62
CA GLU A 115 2.84 -11.94 2.43
C GLU A 115 3.69 -12.72 1.43
N PHE A 116 3.94 -12.11 0.26
CA PHE A 116 4.59 -12.78 -0.86
C PHE A 116 6.10 -12.89 -0.67
N ASP A 117 6.72 -11.88 -0.07
CA ASP A 117 8.17 -11.75 0.10
C ASP A 117 8.71 -12.36 1.41
N HIS A 118 7.84 -12.91 2.25
CA HIS A 118 8.21 -13.41 3.58
C HIS A 118 9.32 -14.47 3.56
N TYR A 119 9.22 -15.44 2.66
CA TYR A 119 10.22 -16.52 2.51
C TYR A 119 11.17 -16.32 1.33
N THR A 120 10.89 -15.37 0.45
CA THR A 120 11.66 -15.12 -0.76
C THR A 120 11.68 -13.63 -1.06
N GLU A 121 12.80 -12.99 -0.79
CA GLU A 121 12.98 -11.55 -0.98
C GLU A 121 12.65 -11.11 -2.43
N GLY A 122 11.96 -9.99 -2.55
CA GLY A 122 11.57 -9.39 -3.82
C GLY A 122 10.41 -10.07 -4.56
N LYS A 123 9.79 -11.08 -3.96
CA LYS A 123 8.61 -11.73 -4.52
C LYS A 123 7.36 -10.89 -4.27
N SER A 124 6.57 -10.66 -5.30
CA SER A 124 5.35 -9.86 -5.20
C SER A 124 4.31 -10.31 -6.22
N TYR A 125 3.06 -9.95 -5.99
CA TYR A 125 2.00 -10.03 -6.98
C TYR A 125 1.97 -8.71 -7.76
N TYR A 126 2.68 -8.63 -8.89
CA TYR A 126 2.77 -7.42 -9.73
C TYR A 126 3.09 -6.14 -8.95
N GLY A 127 4.03 -6.24 -8.00
CA GLY A 127 4.44 -5.13 -7.13
C GLY A 127 3.64 -4.99 -5.84
N LEU A 128 2.71 -5.91 -5.55
CA LEU A 128 2.03 -6.02 -4.26
C LEU A 128 2.75 -7.05 -3.39
N ASP A 129 3.33 -6.64 -2.29
CA ASP A 129 4.06 -7.51 -1.37
C ASP A 129 3.13 -8.22 -0.38
N LYS A 130 2.01 -7.58 -0.06
CA LYS A 130 1.08 -8.03 1.00
C LYS A 130 -0.38 -7.81 0.58
N LEU A 131 -1.22 -8.76 0.95
CA LEU A 131 -2.65 -8.76 0.70
C LEU A 131 -3.41 -9.03 2.01
#